data_ac32dc90814c652a456f2356d0e5998f
#
_entry.id   ac32dc90814c652a456f2356d0e5998f
#
_cell.length_a   1.000
_cell.length_b   1.000
_cell.length_c   1.000
_cell.angle_alpha   90.00
_cell.angle_beta   90.00
_cell.angle_gamma   90.00
#
_symmetry.space_group_name_H-M   'P 1'
#
loop_
_entity.id
_entity.type
_entity.pdbx_description
1 polymer ?
#
loop_
_entity_poly.entity_id
_entity_poly.type
_entity_poly.pdbx_seq_one_letter_code
_entity_poly.pdbx_strand_id
1 'polypeptide(L)'
;MEKSEDVFSINEHEVMEYYGFEGETGKIKLKIRMLRSWILHKIAYSSPLSNFIINLQRSRGVKIGKDCHISPYVLIDLVYAELIEIEDNVTIGSNAMIFAHINPTANLILKKTHYPRKVGKVTIKSGAVINPGAIITAGTTIGKNAIISIGSAVFEDIPDNCVVLGNPARIIKKLNFEKK
;
A
#
# COMPACT_ATOMS: atom_id res chain seq x y z
N MET A 1 12.63 -36.70 12.85
CA MET A 1 13.06 -35.65 11.89
C MET A 1 12.07 -34.49 12.04
N GLU A 2 12.45 -33.46 12.76
CA GLU A 2 11.72 -32.20 12.78
C GLU A 2 11.67 -31.66 11.34
N LYS A 3 10.48 -31.46 10.79
CA LYS A 3 10.33 -30.75 9.52
C LYS A 3 10.94 -29.37 9.73
N SER A 4 12.03 -29.07 9.02
CA SER A 4 12.56 -27.70 8.98
C SER A 4 11.41 -26.78 8.61
N GLU A 5 11.11 -25.81 9.49
CA GLU A 5 10.09 -24.80 9.22
C GLU A 5 10.45 -24.10 7.90
N ASP A 6 9.62 -24.31 6.88
CA ASP A 6 9.77 -23.62 5.61
C ASP A 6 9.28 -22.18 5.76
N VAL A 7 10.11 -21.23 5.39
CA VAL A 7 9.81 -19.78 5.48
C VAL A 7 8.53 -19.39 4.74
N PHE A 8 8.22 -20.11 3.65
CA PHE A 8 6.98 -19.86 2.91
C PHE A 8 5.74 -20.26 3.72
N SER A 9 5.83 -21.38 4.47
CA SER A 9 4.74 -21.80 5.35
C SER A 9 4.57 -20.85 6.53
N ILE A 10 5.65 -20.26 7.05
CA ILE A 10 5.59 -19.22 8.10
C ILE A 10 4.91 -17.96 7.54
N ASN A 11 5.31 -17.50 6.36
CA ASN A 11 4.69 -16.33 5.73
C ASN A 11 3.21 -16.56 5.43
N GLU A 12 2.82 -17.76 4.99
CA GLU A 12 1.41 -18.14 4.78
C GLU A 12 0.66 -18.11 6.11
N HIS A 13 1.23 -18.68 7.16
CA HIS A 13 0.63 -18.72 8.49
C HIS A 13 0.40 -17.33 9.08
N GLU A 14 1.36 -16.42 8.98
CA GLU A 14 1.20 -15.02 9.41
C GLU A 14 0.02 -14.31 8.72
N VAL A 15 -0.17 -14.56 7.43
CA VAL A 15 -1.30 -13.98 6.70
C VAL A 15 -2.61 -14.65 7.10
N MET A 16 -2.59 -15.97 7.33
CA MET A 16 -3.77 -16.70 7.83
C MET A 16 -4.19 -16.20 9.21
N GLU A 17 -3.25 -16.03 10.12
CA GLU A 17 -3.48 -15.50 11.47
C GLU A 17 -4.10 -14.10 11.41
N TYR A 18 -3.55 -13.21 10.58
CA TYR A 18 -4.10 -11.87 10.37
C TYR A 18 -5.58 -11.88 9.94
N TYR A 19 -5.97 -12.83 9.09
CA TYR A 19 -7.36 -12.95 8.61
C TYR A 19 -8.23 -13.87 9.49
N GLY A 20 -7.72 -14.43 10.57
CA GLY A 20 -8.43 -15.40 11.40
C GLY A 20 -8.77 -16.69 10.66
N PHE A 21 -7.91 -17.14 9.76
CA PHE A 21 -8.08 -18.36 8.99
C PHE A 21 -7.29 -19.51 9.62
N GLU A 22 -7.93 -20.66 9.84
CA GLU A 22 -7.33 -21.82 10.49
C GLU A 22 -7.45 -23.08 9.64
N GLY A 23 -6.47 -23.97 9.77
CA GLY A 23 -6.44 -25.30 9.16
C GLY A 23 -6.45 -25.28 7.62
N GLU A 24 -6.72 -26.43 7.01
CA GLU A 24 -6.71 -26.57 5.55
C GLU A 24 -7.82 -25.76 4.85
N THR A 25 -8.98 -25.65 5.47
CA THR A 25 -10.06 -24.79 4.95
C THR A 25 -9.66 -23.32 4.96
N GLY A 26 -8.91 -22.88 5.96
CA GLY A 26 -8.34 -21.55 6.05
C GLY A 26 -7.34 -21.26 4.93
N LYS A 27 -6.46 -22.20 4.61
CA LYS A 27 -5.53 -22.09 3.47
C LYS A 27 -6.27 -21.93 2.14
N ILE A 28 -7.36 -22.69 1.94
CA ILE A 28 -8.18 -22.58 0.72
C ILE A 28 -8.81 -21.17 0.64
N LYS A 29 -9.39 -20.69 1.74
CA LYS A 29 -9.97 -19.33 1.83
C LYS A 29 -8.92 -18.25 1.51
N LEU A 30 -7.72 -18.38 2.06
CA LEU A 30 -6.61 -17.47 1.77
C LEU A 30 -6.26 -17.47 0.28
N LYS A 31 -6.09 -18.66 -0.33
CA LYS A 31 -5.76 -18.78 -1.76
C LYS A 31 -6.84 -18.14 -2.65
N ILE A 32 -8.12 -18.35 -2.34
CA ILE A 32 -9.25 -17.74 -3.07
C ILE A 32 -9.21 -16.21 -2.92
N ARG A 33 -8.98 -15.70 -1.70
CA ARG A 33 -8.86 -14.27 -1.43
C ARG A 33 -7.71 -13.65 -2.22
N MET A 34 -6.54 -14.30 -2.20
CA MET A 34 -5.35 -13.84 -2.92
C MET A 34 -5.57 -13.83 -4.43
N LEU A 35 -6.13 -14.90 -4.98
CA LEU A 35 -6.45 -15.01 -6.40
C LEU A 35 -7.44 -13.92 -6.84
N ARG A 36 -8.53 -13.71 -6.09
CA ARG A 36 -9.49 -12.64 -6.33
C ARG A 36 -8.82 -11.26 -6.30
N SER A 37 -8.02 -10.98 -5.27
CA SER A 37 -7.29 -9.73 -5.12
C SER A 37 -6.35 -9.49 -6.31
N TRP A 38 -5.61 -10.52 -6.72
CA TRP A 38 -4.68 -10.46 -7.85
C TRP A 38 -5.40 -10.19 -9.18
N ILE A 39 -6.51 -10.90 -9.47
CA ILE A 39 -7.27 -10.71 -10.71
C ILE A 39 -7.81 -9.27 -10.80
N LEU A 40 -8.49 -8.81 -9.74
CA LEU A 40 -9.06 -7.46 -9.70
C LEU A 40 -7.96 -6.39 -9.84
N HIS A 41 -6.83 -6.59 -9.16
CA HIS A 41 -5.70 -5.68 -9.28
C HIS A 41 -5.10 -5.68 -10.68
N LYS A 42 -4.90 -6.84 -11.30
CA LYS A 42 -4.36 -6.96 -12.64
C LYS A 42 -5.20 -6.19 -13.68
N ILE A 43 -6.54 -6.29 -13.57
CA ILE A 43 -7.46 -5.55 -14.44
C ILE A 43 -7.37 -4.05 -14.16
N ALA A 44 -7.36 -3.64 -12.88
CA ALA A 44 -7.22 -2.24 -12.48
C ALA A 44 -5.90 -1.63 -12.94
N TYR A 45 -4.81 -2.39 -12.81
CA TYR A 45 -3.43 -1.94 -13.07
C TYR A 45 -3.23 -1.44 -14.50
N SER A 46 -3.82 -2.10 -15.50
CA SER A 46 -3.65 -1.76 -16.91
C SER A 46 -4.78 -0.88 -17.48
N SER A 47 -5.80 -0.56 -16.69
CA SER A 47 -6.92 0.23 -17.15
C SER A 47 -6.56 1.72 -17.30
N PRO A 48 -6.96 2.39 -18.40
CA PRO A 48 -6.81 3.84 -18.51
C PRO A 48 -7.90 4.65 -17.78
N LEU A 49 -8.95 4.00 -17.28
CA LEU A 49 -10.14 4.65 -16.73
C LEU A 49 -10.07 4.73 -15.21
N SER A 50 -9.76 5.92 -14.66
CA SER A 50 -9.59 6.13 -13.22
C SER A 50 -10.78 5.64 -12.38
N ASN A 51 -12.01 5.97 -12.74
CA ASN A 51 -13.19 5.53 -12.00
C ASN A 51 -13.34 3.99 -11.96
N PHE A 52 -12.96 3.32 -13.03
CA PHE A 52 -12.96 1.87 -13.10
C PHE A 52 -11.87 1.27 -12.20
N ILE A 53 -10.66 1.84 -12.23
CA ILE A 53 -9.57 1.48 -11.31
C ILE A 53 -10.06 1.61 -9.87
N ILE A 54 -10.61 2.76 -9.49
CA ILE A 54 -11.12 3.05 -8.14
C ILE A 54 -12.14 2.00 -7.69
N ASN A 55 -13.12 1.66 -8.53
CA ASN A 55 -14.15 0.69 -8.20
C ASN A 55 -13.58 -0.73 -7.99
N LEU A 56 -12.62 -1.14 -8.81
CA LEU A 56 -11.94 -2.42 -8.64
C LEU A 56 -11.10 -2.46 -7.36
N GLN A 57 -10.39 -1.37 -7.03
CA GLN A 57 -9.62 -1.28 -5.80
C GLN A 57 -10.53 -1.27 -4.56
N ARG A 58 -11.67 -0.55 -4.59
CA ARG A 58 -12.69 -0.64 -3.53
C ARG A 58 -13.22 -2.06 -3.35
N SER A 59 -13.43 -2.79 -4.44
CA SER A 59 -13.86 -4.20 -4.40
C SER A 59 -12.82 -5.12 -3.76
N ARG A 60 -11.55 -4.73 -3.74
CA ARG A 60 -10.48 -5.42 -3.03
C ARG A 60 -10.41 -5.07 -1.53
N GLY A 61 -11.12 -4.04 -1.09
CA GLY A 61 -11.14 -3.56 0.28
C GLY A 61 -10.40 -2.24 0.52
N VAL A 62 -9.76 -1.65 -0.50
CA VAL A 62 -9.16 -0.31 -0.37
C VAL A 62 -10.25 0.71 -0.09
N LYS A 63 -10.09 1.52 0.95
CA LYS A 63 -10.99 2.63 1.24
C LYS A 63 -10.56 3.82 0.41
N ILE A 64 -11.44 4.29 -0.48
CA ILE A 64 -11.15 5.43 -1.35
C ILE A 64 -12.31 6.42 -1.26
N GLY A 65 -12.00 7.67 -0.99
CA GLY A 65 -12.94 8.77 -0.89
C GLY A 65 -13.50 9.23 -2.23
N LYS A 66 -14.06 10.45 -2.24
CA LYS A 66 -14.66 11.07 -3.42
C LYS A 66 -13.63 11.88 -4.21
N ASP A 67 -13.92 12.13 -5.47
CA ASP A 67 -13.15 13.02 -6.36
C ASP A 67 -11.66 12.68 -6.43
N CYS A 68 -11.33 11.38 -6.29
CA CYS A 68 -9.98 10.86 -6.43
C CYS A 68 -9.66 10.56 -7.89
N HIS A 69 -8.37 10.67 -8.23
CA HIS A 69 -7.84 10.24 -9.52
C HIS A 69 -6.71 9.23 -9.30
N ILE A 70 -6.84 8.05 -9.90
CA ILE A 70 -5.79 7.02 -9.89
C ILE A 70 -5.42 6.73 -11.34
N SER A 71 -4.17 6.98 -11.69
CA SER A 71 -3.61 6.70 -13.01
C SER A 71 -3.38 5.20 -13.22
N PRO A 72 -3.23 4.74 -14.47
CA PRO A 72 -2.84 3.34 -14.74
C PRO A 72 -1.46 3.01 -14.15
N TYR A 73 -1.20 1.72 -13.99
CA TYR A 73 0.06 1.15 -13.49
C TYR A 73 0.38 1.49 -12.03
N VAL A 74 -0.61 1.89 -11.24
CA VAL A 74 -0.45 2.05 -9.80
C VAL A 74 -0.50 0.69 -9.12
N LEU A 75 0.56 0.33 -8.39
CA LEU A 75 0.62 -0.90 -7.61
C LEU A 75 0.09 -0.64 -6.19
N ILE A 76 -1.02 -1.28 -5.85
CA ILE A 76 -1.59 -1.26 -4.50
C ILE A 76 -1.48 -2.65 -3.90
N ASP A 77 -1.03 -2.72 -2.64
CA ASP A 77 -0.80 -3.96 -1.89
C ASP A 77 -1.80 -5.07 -2.25
N LEU A 78 -1.27 -6.26 -2.58
CA LEU A 78 -2.09 -7.41 -3.00
C LEU A 78 -2.67 -8.18 -1.82
N VAL A 79 -2.00 -8.13 -0.67
CA VAL A 79 -2.33 -8.95 0.51
C VAL A 79 -3.25 -8.18 1.45
N TYR A 80 -2.89 -6.95 1.82
CA TYR A 80 -3.55 -6.14 2.85
C TYR A 80 -4.19 -4.87 2.26
N ALA A 81 -4.95 -5.02 1.19
CA ALA A 81 -5.59 -3.90 0.50
C ALA A 81 -6.52 -3.07 1.42
N GLU A 82 -7.17 -3.71 2.39
CA GLU A 82 -8.05 -3.07 3.37
C GLU A 82 -7.33 -2.18 4.39
N LEU A 83 -6.02 -2.29 4.51
CA LEU A 83 -5.20 -1.40 5.33
C LEU A 83 -4.84 -0.09 4.61
N ILE A 84 -5.26 0.09 3.36
CA ILE A 84 -5.00 1.31 2.61
C ILE A 84 -6.26 2.16 2.60
N GLU A 85 -6.11 3.39 3.10
CA GLU A 85 -7.14 4.40 3.15
C GLU A 85 -6.69 5.65 2.38
N ILE A 86 -7.48 6.04 1.39
CA ILE A 86 -7.28 7.21 0.53
C ILE A 86 -8.49 8.09 0.75
N GLU A 87 -8.29 9.29 1.29
CA GLU A 87 -9.36 10.25 1.53
C GLU A 87 -9.78 10.97 0.24
N ASP A 88 -10.59 12.02 0.37
CA ASP A 88 -11.16 12.76 -0.77
C ASP A 88 -10.11 13.58 -1.54
N ASN A 89 -10.35 13.83 -2.82
CA ASN A 89 -9.55 14.70 -3.68
C ASN A 89 -8.07 14.31 -3.82
N VAL A 90 -7.75 13.03 -3.68
CA VAL A 90 -6.37 12.51 -3.80
C VAL A 90 -6.06 12.16 -5.26
N THR A 91 -4.86 12.53 -5.69
CA THR A 91 -4.32 12.15 -7.00
C THR A 91 -3.16 11.19 -6.86
N ILE A 92 -3.18 10.07 -7.58
CA ILE A 92 -2.10 9.08 -7.60
C ILE A 92 -1.63 8.88 -9.04
N GLY A 93 -0.38 9.24 -9.27
CA GLY A 93 0.28 9.16 -10.57
C GLY A 93 0.71 7.75 -10.95
N SER A 94 0.92 7.52 -12.23
CA SER A 94 1.31 6.23 -12.80
C SER A 94 2.58 5.66 -12.15
N ASN A 95 2.65 4.34 -12.04
CA ASN A 95 3.77 3.61 -11.43
C ASN A 95 4.03 3.94 -9.95
N ALA A 96 3.15 4.68 -9.27
CA ALA A 96 3.22 4.80 -7.83
C ALA A 96 2.95 3.44 -7.16
N MET A 97 3.60 3.19 -6.03
CA MET A 97 3.49 1.94 -5.28
C MET A 97 3.05 2.23 -3.85
N ILE A 98 2.04 1.53 -3.36
CA ILE A 98 1.51 1.70 -2.01
C ILE A 98 1.46 0.33 -1.34
N PHE A 99 2.30 0.14 -0.33
CA PHE A 99 2.45 -1.11 0.40
C PHE A 99 1.97 -0.97 1.84
N ALA A 100 1.06 -1.83 2.26
CA ALA A 100 0.64 -1.97 3.65
C ALA A 100 1.44 -3.05 4.40
N HIS A 101 2.39 -3.71 3.73
CA HIS A 101 3.36 -4.60 4.34
C HIS A 101 4.72 -4.49 3.65
N ILE A 102 5.77 -4.77 4.41
CA ILE A 102 7.16 -4.84 3.94
C ILE A 102 7.88 -6.02 4.61
N ASN A 103 9.08 -6.31 4.12
CA ASN A 103 9.99 -7.34 4.66
C ASN A 103 9.49 -8.79 4.52
N PRO A 104 8.88 -9.21 3.41
CA PRO A 104 8.68 -10.63 3.16
C PRO A 104 10.04 -11.23 2.76
N THR A 105 10.74 -11.84 3.71
CA THR A 105 12.05 -12.46 3.43
C THR A 105 11.95 -13.99 3.43
N ALA A 106 12.74 -14.63 2.55
CA ALA A 106 12.95 -16.06 2.56
C ALA A 106 14.08 -16.50 3.53
N ASN A 107 14.79 -15.55 4.13
CA ASN A 107 15.83 -15.82 5.10
C ASN A 107 15.27 -15.91 6.52
N LEU A 108 15.17 -17.12 7.06
CA LEU A 108 14.57 -17.38 8.36
C LEU A 108 15.31 -16.68 9.50
N ILE A 109 16.64 -16.58 9.42
CA ILE A 109 17.45 -15.92 10.44
C ILE A 109 17.12 -14.43 10.47
N LEU A 110 17.17 -13.77 9.31
CA LEU A 110 16.83 -12.35 9.19
C LEU A 110 15.39 -12.10 9.66
N LYS A 111 14.44 -12.94 9.28
CA LYS A 111 13.04 -12.82 9.67
C LYS A 111 12.86 -12.84 11.18
N LYS A 112 13.53 -13.78 11.87
CA LYS A 112 13.40 -13.96 13.33
C LYS A 112 14.19 -12.94 14.16
N THR A 113 15.20 -12.27 13.58
CA THR A 113 16.13 -11.44 14.36
C THR A 113 16.08 -9.95 13.99
N HIS A 114 16.34 -9.60 12.73
CA HIS A 114 16.61 -8.23 12.33
C HIS A 114 15.61 -7.64 11.32
N TYR A 115 14.87 -8.52 10.62
CA TYR A 115 14.03 -8.10 9.50
C TYR A 115 12.65 -8.78 9.53
N PRO A 116 11.90 -8.63 10.65
CA PRO A 116 10.55 -9.17 10.75
C PRO A 116 9.61 -8.51 9.74
N ARG A 117 8.56 -9.23 9.37
CA ARG A 117 7.51 -8.67 8.54
C ARG A 117 6.85 -7.50 9.28
N LYS A 118 6.74 -6.36 8.61
CA LYS A 118 6.01 -5.20 9.11
C LYS A 118 4.70 -5.07 8.33
N VAL A 119 3.59 -5.04 9.03
CA VAL A 119 2.25 -4.75 8.48
C VAL A 119 1.75 -3.49 9.17
N GLY A 120 1.21 -2.54 8.40
CA GLY A 120 0.74 -1.28 8.96
C GLY A 120 -0.18 -0.54 8.02
N LYS A 121 -1.17 0.13 8.59
CA LYS A 121 -2.13 0.96 7.85
C LYS A 121 -1.40 2.08 7.11
N VAL A 122 -1.79 2.32 5.87
CA VAL A 122 -1.40 3.50 5.10
C VAL A 122 -2.59 4.43 4.97
N THR A 123 -2.42 5.69 5.33
CA THR A 123 -3.45 6.72 5.20
C THR A 123 -2.95 7.84 4.29
N ILE A 124 -3.67 8.12 3.22
CA ILE A 124 -3.39 9.25 2.32
C ILE A 124 -4.52 10.26 2.52
N LYS A 125 -4.20 11.38 3.18
CA LYS A 125 -5.20 12.39 3.55
C LYS A 125 -5.62 13.25 2.38
N SER A 126 -6.76 13.91 2.58
CA SER A 126 -7.46 14.68 1.55
C SER A 126 -6.58 15.71 0.84
N GLY A 127 -6.71 15.79 -0.48
CA GLY A 127 -5.99 16.71 -1.33
C GLY A 127 -4.52 16.37 -1.56
N ALA A 128 -4.02 15.24 -1.05
CA ALA A 128 -2.65 14.83 -1.27
C ALA A 128 -2.40 14.43 -2.74
N VAL A 129 -1.18 14.66 -3.20
CA VAL A 129 -0.72 14.30 -4.54
C VAL A 129 0.47 13.35 -4.45
N ILE A 130 0.29 12.14 -4.94
CA ILE A 130 1.34 11.13 -5.06
C ILE A 130 1.79 11.12 -6.52
N ASN A 131 2.95 11.69 -6.81
CA ASN A 131 3.45 11.78 -8.19
C ASN A 131 3.95 10.44 -8.73
N PRO A 132 4.14 10.33 -10.04
CA PRO A 132 4.56 9.09 -10.70
C PRO A 132 5.82 8.47 -10.09
N GLY A 133 5.79 7.14 -9.93
CA GLY A 133 6.92 6.38 -9.42
C GLY A 133 7.21 6.54 -7.93
N ALA A 134 6.40 7.29 -7.18
CA ALA A 134 6.57 7.42 -5.73
C ALA A 134 6.21 6.11 -5.02
N ILE A 135 6.90 5.82 -3.91
CA ILE A 135 6.71 4.61 -3.10
C ILE A 135 6.25 5.02 -1.70
N ILE A 136 5.12 4.50 -1.26
CA ILE A 136 4.57 4.70 0.08
C ILE A 136 4.65 3.38 0.84
N THR A 137 5.30 3.37 2.01
CA THR A 137 5.53 2.15 2.76
C THR A 137 4.56 1.95 3.92
N ALA A 138 4.51 0.72 4.44
CA ALA A 138 3.61 0.30 5.50
C ALA A 138 3.72 1.15 6.77
N GLY A 139 2.56 1.54 7.29
CA GLY A 139 2.45 2.28 8.55
C GLY A 139 2.67 3.78 8.40
N THR A 140 2.61 4.34 7.18
CA THR A 140 2.82 5.78 6.95
C THR A 140 1.50 6.53 6.74
N THR A 141 1.49 7.78 7.20
CA THR A 141 0.42 8.74 6.93
C THR A 141 0.96 9.86 6.04
N ILE A 142 0.31 10.07 4.90
CA ILE A 142 0.56 11.23 4.04
C ILE A 142 -0.42 12.33 4.43
N GLY A 143 0.10 13.46 4.87
CA GLY A 143 -0.67 14.59 5.36
C GLY A 143 -1.55 15.25 4.30
N LYS A 144 -2.52 16.04 4.77
CA LYS A 144 -3.46 16.78 3.91
C LYS A 144 -2.69 17.74 2.98
N ASN A 145 -3.08 17.78 1.71
CA ASN A 145 -2.44 18.58 0.67
C ASN A 145 -0.91 18.35 0.54
N ALA A 146 -0.38 17.26 1.06
CA ALA A 146 1.03 16.95 0.87
C ALA A 146 1.30 16.51 -0.57
N ILE A 147 2.46 16.85 -1.08
CA ILE A 147 2.91 16.51 -2.43
C ILE A 147 4.13 15.61 -2.31
N ILE A 148 3.99 14.36 -2.69
CA ILE A 148 5.10 13.41 -2.81
C ILE A 148 5.65 13.53 -4.22
N SER A 149 6.87 13.99 -4.34
CA SER A 149 7.51 14.25 -5.65
C SER A 149 7.80 12.94 -6.39
N ILE A 150 8.01 13.08 -7.70
CA ILE A 150 8.33 11.97 -8.60
C ILE A 150 9.45 11.08 -8.04
N GLY A 151 9.27 9.76 -8.06
CA GLY A 151 10.28 8.78 -7.66
C GLY A 151 10.68 8.81 -6.18
N SER A 152 9.98 9.56 -5.33
CA SER A 152 10.28 9.62 -3.90
C SER A 152 9.86 8.37 -3.15
N ALA A 153 10.61 7.97 -2.11
CA ALA A 153 10.28 6.85 -1.25
C ALA A 153 10.01 7.32 0.18
N VAL A 154 8.78 7.08 0.64
CA VAL A 154 8.28 7.53 1.95
C VAL A 154 8.31 6.37 2.92
N PHE A 155 9.06 6.51 4.02
CA PHE A 155 9.20 5.54 5.11
C PHE A 155 8.66 6.04 6.45
N GLU A 156 8.31 7.32 6.52
CA GLU A 156 7.86 8.02 7.73
C GLU A 156 6.65 8.88 7.40
N ASP A 157 5.90 9.30 8.42
CA ASP A 157 4.75 10.19 8.24
C ASP A 157 5.15 11.52 7.62
N ILE A 158 4.36 11.98 6.67
CA ILE A 158 4.53 13.27 6.00
C ILE A 158 3.50 14.26 6.56
N PRO A 159 3.95 15.41 7.08
CA PRO A 159 3.05 16.43 7.60
C PRO A 159 2.14 17.03 6.53
N ASP A 160 1.07 17.68 6.99
CA ASP A 160 0.16 18.42 6.11
C ASP A 160 0.88 19.57 5.37
N ASN A 161 0.41 19.91 4.18
CA ASN A 161 0.81 21.10 3.44
C ASN A 161 2.31 21.18 3.16
N CYS A 162 2.95 20.10 2.77
CA CYS A 162 4.37 20.14 2.41
C CYS A 162 4.65 19.37 1.11
N VAL A 163 5.81 19.67 0.54
CA VAL A 163 6.38 18.97 -0.61
C VAL A 163 7.59 18.18 -0.13
N VAL A 164 7.63 16.91 -0.49
CA VAL A 164 8.77 16.04 -0.18
C VAL A 164 9.41 15.49 -1.45
N LEU A 165 10.71 15.25 -1.39
CA LEU A 165 11.51 14.71 -2.49
C LEU A 165 12.59 13.76 -1.96
N GLY A 166 12.91 12.73 -2.73
CA GLY A 166 14.07 11.87 -2.56
C GLY A 166 13.78 10.48 -2.02
N ASN A 167 14.82 9.70 -1.84
CA ASN A 167 14.81 8.37 -1.25
C ASN A 167 15.95 8.25 -0.22
N PRO A 168 15.66 8.30 1.09
CA PRO A 168 14.34 8.52 1.69
C PRO A 168 13.80 9.93 1.44
N ALA A 169 12.49 10.09 1.36
CA ALA A 169 11.84 11.38 1.14
C ALA A 169 12.11 12.36 2.27
N ARG A 170 12.41 13.65 1.91
CA ARG A 170 12.63 14.73 2.87
C ARG A 170 11.82 15.96 2.47
N ILE A 171 11.36 16.71 3.45
CA ILE A 171 10.62 17.95 3.21
C ILE A 171 11.53 18.96 2.53
N ILE A 172 11.13 19.42 1.34
CA ILE A 172 11.86 20.45 0.57
C ILE A 172 11.12 21.79 0.57
N LYS A 173 9.80 21.79 0.86
CA LYS A 173 8.99 23.01 0.87
C LYS A 173 7.77 22.83 1.77
N LYS A 174 7.37 23.89 2.48
CA LYS A 174 6.04 24.01 3.11
C LYS A 174 5.13 24.85 2.21
N LEU A 175 3.89 24.40 2.04
CA LEU A 175 2.88 25.11 1.26
C LEU A 175 2.14 26.06 2.19
N ASN A 176 2.01 27.31 1.78
CA ASN A 176 1.23 28.31 2.50
C ASN A 176 -0.06 28.57 1.74
N PHE A 177 -1.20 28.32 2.38
CA PHE A 177 -2.53 28.55 1.82
C PHE A 177 -3.19 29.82 2.38
N GLU A 178 -2.41 30.74 2.96
CA GLU A 178 -2.96 32.04 3.34
C GLU A 178 -3.54 32.72 2.10
N LYS A 179 -4.78 33.17 2.23
CA LYS A 179 -5.52 33.81 1.14
C LYS A 179 -4.72 35.02 0.63
N LYS A 180 -4.43 35.02 -0.68
CA LYS A 180 -4.18 36.29 -1.41
C LYS A 180 -5.48 37.09 -1.50
#